data_96740a60dd8d2c42dc28a8a251964f0e
#
_entry.id   96740a60dd8d2c42dc28a8a251964f0e
#
_cell.length_a   1.000
_cell.length_b   1.000
_cell.length_c   1.000
_cell.angle_alpha   90.00
_cell.angle_beta   90.00
_cell.angle_gamma   90.00
#
_symmetry.space_group_name_H-M   'P 1'
#
loop_
_entity.id
_entity.type
_entity.pdbx_description
1 polymer ?
#
loop_
_entity_poly.entity_id
_entity_poly.type
_entity_poly.pdbx_seq_one_letter_code
_entity_poly.pdbx_strand_id
1 'polypeptide(L)'
;HPEVVLCTGHGTAREVDAVVRKAVELGVPKICVNHPHFLVNATYEQMREWADLGAYIELNAAVFSSIAKSGTCSDEMAGKILEIIPTEKIVLDSDLGQKVNVDPITGMLQFINLLADQFGITEEQINLMGKKTPAMLLGLD
;
A
#
# COMPACT_ATOMS: atom_id res chain seq x y z
N HIS A 1 12.87 10.98 -15.99
CA HIS A 1 12.62 11.52 -14.65
C HIS A 1 12.66 10.41 -13.59
N PRO A 2 13.87 9.89 -13.26
CA PRO A 2 14.01 8.78 -12.30
C PRO A 2 13.65 9.17 -10.86
N GLU A 3 13.54 10.46 -10.58
CA GLU A 3 13.12 11.02 -9.30
C GLU A 3 11.61 10.91 -9.05
N VAL A 4 10.81 10.72 -10.11
CA VAL A 4 9.34 10.65 -10.02
C VAL A 4 8.88 9.23 -9.68
N VAL A 5 7.92 9.11 -8.77
CA VAL A 5 7.24 7.85 -8.48
C VAL A 5 6.10 7.66 -9.46
N LEU A 6 6.08 6.54 -10.16
CA LEU A 6 4.94 6.13 -10.99
C LEU A 6 3.89 5.46 -10.10
N CYS A 7 2.76 6.10 -9.90
CA CYS A 7 1.61 5.52 -9.22
C CYS A 7 0.60 4.98 -10.23
N THR A 8 0.07 3.77 -10.02
CA THR A 8 -0.81 3.09 -11.00
C THR A 8 -2.25 3.62 -11.01
N GLY A 9 -2.69 4.26 -9.92
CA GLY A 9 -4.08 4.71 -9.78
C GLY A 9 -5.09 3.56 -9.75
N HIS A 10 -6.31 3.83 -10.17
CA HIS A 10 -7.50 2.97 -10.02
C HIS A 10 -7.83 2.15 -11.30
N GLY A 11 -6.83 1.61 -11.99
CA GLY A 11 -7.07 0.71 -13.11
C GLY A 11 -7.63 -0.65 -12.66
N THR A 12 -8.13 -1.45 -13.60
CA THR A 12 -8.38 -2.87 -13.35
C THR A 12 -7.07 -3.63 -13.12
N ALA A 13 -7.10 -4.79 -12.47
CA ALA A 13 -5.89 -5.60 -12.24
C ALA A 13 -5.12 -5.88 -13.54
N ARG A 14 -5.82 -6.07 -14.67
CA ARG A 14 -5.19 -6.25 -15.99
C ARG A 14 -4.46 -4.99 -16.49
N GLU A 15 -5.06 -3.82 -16.28
CA GLU A 15 -4.45 -2.54 -16.68
C GLU A 15 -3.25 -2.23 -15.79
N VAL A 16 -3.37 -2.43 -14.47
CA VAL A 16 -2.26 -2.27 -13.51
C VAL A 16 -1.10 -3.21 -13.86
N ASP A 17 -1.38 -4.48 -14.16
CA ASP A 17 -0.36 -5.45 -14.59
C ASP A 17 0.39 -4.96 -15.84
N ALA A 18 -0.35 -4.49 -16.86
CA ALA A 18 0.24 -3.95 -18.06
C ALA A 18 1.12 -2.72 -17.80
N VAL A 19 0.68 -1.81 -16.92
CA VAL A 19 1.45 -0.63 -16.53
C VAL A 19 2.72 -1.01 -15.78
N VAL A 20 2.63 -1.90 -14.77
CA VAL A 20 3.80 -2.35 -13.98
C VAL A 20 4.83 -3.02 -14.88
N ARG A 21 4.42 -3.98 -15.72
CA ARG A 21 5.36 -4.69 -16.63
C ARG A 21 6.00 -3.73 -17.62
N LYS A 22 5.23 -2.80 -18.19
CA LYS A 22 5.77 -1.81 -19.13
C LYS A 22 6.71 -0.83 -18.46
N ALA A 23 6.41 -0.40 -17.23
CA ALA A 23 7.28 0.46 -16.44
C ALA A 23 8.63 -0.24 -16.14
N VAL A 24 8.58 -1.51 -15.74
CA VAL A 24 9.80 -2.32 -15.51
C VAL A 24 10.61 -2.47 -16.80
N GLU A 25 9.97 -2.80 -17.93
CA GLU A 25 10.62 -2.90 -19.25
C GLU A 25 11.35 -1.58 -19.63
N LEU A 26 10.74 -0.45 -19.30
CA LEU A 26 11.30 0.88 -19.58
C LEU A 26 12.31 1.36 -18.53
N GLY A 27 12.60 0.56 -17.51
CA GLY A 27 13.57 0.88 -16.45
C GLY A 27 13.08 1.98 -15.50
N VAL A 28 11.76 2.11 -15.29
CA VAL A 28 11.21 3.04 -14.28
C VAL A 28 11.59 2.54 -12.89
N PRO A 29 12.35 3.31 -12.09
CA PRO A 29 12.95 2.79 -10.85
C PRO A 29 12.00 2.79 -9.65
N LYS A 30 10.93 3.58 -9.70
CA LYS A 30 10.01 3.81 -8.58
C LYS A 30 8.56 3.62 -9.03
N ILE A 31 8.00 2.47 -8.73
CA ILE A 31 6.62 2.10 -9.10
C ILE A 31 5.85 1.83 -7.82
N CYS A 32 4.71 2.48 -7.62
CA CYS A 32 3.81 2.25 -6.50
C CYS A 32 2.44 1.81 -7.03
N VAL A 33 1.97 0.65 -6.59
CA VAL A 33 0.65 0.13 -6.92
C VAL A 33 -0.32 0.54 -5.82
N ASN A 34 -1.24 1.45 -6.17
CA ASN A 34 -2.19 2.02 -5.22
C ASN A 34 -3.24 1.00 -4.79
N HIS A 35 -3.46 0.84 -3.48
CA HIS A 35 -4.47 0.00 -2.82
C HIS A 35 -5.00 -1.16 -3.70
N PRO A 36 -4.11 -2.08 -4.16
CA PRO A 36 -4.45 -3.10 -5.17
C PRO A 36 -5.55 -4.07 -4.73
N HIS A 37 -5.74 -4.20 -3.43
CA HIS A 37 -6.74 -5.06 -2.79
C HIS A 37 -8.16 -4.44 -2.74
N PHE A 38 -8.31 -3.16 -3.09
CA PHE A 38 -9.59 -2.43 -3.04
C PHE A 38 -10.21 -2.31 -4.44
N LEU A 39 -10.12 -1.16 -5.09
CA LEU A 39 -10.76 -0.90 -6.39
C LEU A 39 -10.16 -1.71 -7.54
N VAL A 40 -8.87 -1.98 -7.49
CA VAL A 40 -8.15 -2.77 -8.50
C VAL A 40 -8.58 -4.24 -8.48
N ASN A 41 -8.98 -4.75 -7.32
CA ASN A 41 -9.36 -6.15 -7.08
C ASN A 41 -8.29 -7.15 -7.55
N ALA A 42 -7.03 -6.85 -7.29
CA ALA A 42 -5.92 -7.74 -7.57
C ALA A 42 -5.93 -8.96 -6.65
N THR A 43 -5.51 -10.11 -7.19
CA THR A 43 -5.27 -11.29 -6.35
C THR A 43 -3.99 -11.12 -5.53
N TYR A 44 -3.83 -11.90 -4.48
CA TYR A 44 -2.62 -11.92 -3.67
C TYR A 44 -1.39 -12.33 -4.49
N GLU A 45 -1.55 -13.26 -5.42
CA GLU A 45 -0.50 -13.70 -6.33
C GLU A 45 -0.05 -12.56 -7.25
N GLN A 46 -0.99 -11.76 -7.78
CA GLN A 46 -0.66 -10.59 -8.60
C GLN A 46 0.10 -9.54 -7.79
N MET A 47 -0.35 -9.24 -6.56
CA MET A 47 0.35 -8.30 -5.68
C MET A 47 1.78 -8.76 -5.39
N ARG A 48 1.95 -10.05 -5.11
CA ARG A 48 3.26 -10.64 -4.87
C ARG A 48 4.14 -10.56 -6.12
N GLU A 49 3.61 -10.90 -7.29
CA GLU A 49 4.35 -10.81 -8.56
C GLU A 49 4.80 -9.38 -8.85
N TRP A 50 3.95 -8.38 -8.64
CA TRP A 50 4.32 -6.97 -8.82
C TRP A 50 5.42 -6.52 -7.84
N ALA A 51 5.36 -6.97 -6.60
CA ALA A 51 6.42 -6.72 -5.61
C ALA A 51 7.74 -7.37 -6.01
N ASP A 52 7.71 -8.60 -6.52
CA ASP A 52 8.89 -9.32 -7.02
C ASP A 52 9.48 -8.65 -8.28
N LEU A 53 8.66 -8.00 -9.11
CA LEU A 53 9.08 -7.17 -10.24
C LEU A 53 9.70 -5.82 -9.81
N GLY A 54 9.64 -5.48 -8.52
CA GLY A 54 10.25 -4.28 -7.96
C GLY A 54 9.26 -3.18 -7.56
N ALA A 55 7.96 -3.33 -7.85
CA ALA A 55 6.97 -2.36 -7.42
C ALA A 55 6.76 -2.37 -5.90
N TYR A 56 6.29 -1.25 -5.38
CA TYR A 56 5.83 -1.10 -4.01
C TYR A 56 4.32 -1.26 -3.96
N ILE A 57 3.80 -1.87 -2.91
CA ILE A 57 2.39 -2.16 -2.70
C ILE A 57 1.87 -1.23 -1.61
N GLU A 58 0.91 -0.40 -1.95
CA GLU A 58 0.27 0.50 -0.99
C GLU A 58 -0.73 -0.27 -0.13
N LEU A 59 -0.64 -0.06 1.18
CA LEU A 59 -1.55 -0.56 2.19
C LEU A 59 -2.08 0.65 2.97
N ASN A 60 -3.30 1.09 2.66
CA ASN A 60 -3.87 2.30 3.24
C ASN A 60 -5.02 2.04 4.22
N ALA A 61 -5.18 2.95 5.19
CA ALA A 61 -6.15 2.82 6.26
C ALA A 61 -7.61 2.98 5.78
N ALA A 62 -7.85 3.82 4.77
CA ALA A 62 -9.21 4.21 4.37
C ALA A 62 -10.04 3.07 3.76
N VAL A 63 -9.41 1.99 3.31
CA VAL A 63 -10.13 0.86 2.69
C VAL A 63 -10.70 -0.14 3.70
N PHE A 64 -10.24 -0.10 4.96
CA PHE A 64 -10.67 -1.05 6.00
C PHE A 64 -11.90 -0.54 6.76
N SER A 65 -12.91 -1.42 6.87
CA SER A 65 -14.20 -1.09 7.51
C SER A 65 -14.11 -0.85 9.01
N SER A 66 -13.07 -1.34 9.67
CA SER A 66 -12.75 -1.08 11.08
C SER A 66 -12.21 0.34 11.33
N ILE A 67 -11.69 1.00 10.29
CA ILE A 67 -11.07 2.32 10.37
C ILE A 67 -11.97 3.39 9.76
N ALA A 68 -12.47 3.17 8.56
CA ALA A 68 -13.21 4.17 7.80
C ALA A 68 -14.63 3.71 7.45
N LYS A 69 -15.60 4.63 7.53
CA LYS A 69 -16.99 4.34 7.16
C LYS A 69 -17.17 3.99 5.68
N SER A 70 -16.28 4.48 4.83
CA SER A 70 -16.27 4.14 3.40
C SER A 70 -15.47 2.86 3.09
N GLY A 71 -14.76 2.32 4.06
CA GLY A 71 -13.98 1.10 3.92
C GLY A 71 -14.88 -0.13 3.78
N THR A 72 -14.48 -1.07 2.96
CA THR A 72 -15.19 -2.32 2.69
C THR A 72 -14.32 -3.56 2.85
N CYS A 73 -13.01 -3.39 3.00
CA CYS A 73 -12.08 -4.48 3.23
C CYS A 73 -12.12 -4.95 4.69
N SER A 74 -11.93 -6.24 4.90
CA SER A 74 -11.78 -6.79 6.25
C SER A 74 -10.33 -6.68 6.74
N ASP A 75 -10.15 -6.70 8.05
CA ASP A 75 -8.82 -6.59 8.68
C ASP A 75 -7.92 -7.79 8.33
N GLU A 76 -8.51 -8.99 8.15
CA GLU A 76 -7.77 -10.19 7.75
C GLU A 76 -7.08 -10.01 6.39
N MET A 77 -7.61 -9.15 5.53
CA MET A 77 -6.98 -8.83 4.24
C MET A 77 -5.66 -8.09 4.44
N ALA A 78 -5.57 -7.16 5.42
CA ALA A 78 -4.30 -6.53 5.79
C ALA A 78 -3.28 -7.56 6.28
N GLY A 79 -3.69 -8.44 7.18
CA GLY A 79 -2.85 -9.54 7.67
C GLY A 79 -2.31 -10.42 6.55
N LYS A 80 -3.17 -10.76 5.57
CA LYS A 80 -2.75 -11.58 4.42
C LYS A 80 -1.75 -10.86 3.51
N ILE A 81 -1.92 -9.57 3.27
CA ILE A 81 -0.96 -8.77 2.50
C ILE A 81 0.40 -8.72 3.22
N LEU A 82 0.38 -8.48 4.54
CA LEU A 82 1.60 -8.45 5.36
C LEU A 82 2.33 -9.81 5.43
N GLU A 83 1.60 -10.92 5.30
CA GLU A 83 2.18 -12.27 5.24
C GLU A 83 2.92 -12.52 3.92
N ILE A 84 2.35 -12.04 2.79
CA ILE A 84 2.84 -12.40 1.46
C ILE A 84 3.77 -11.37 0.84
N ILE A 85 3.65 -10.09 1.21
CA ILE A 85 4.48 -9.00 0.66
C ILE A 85 5.61 -8.69 1.65
N PRO A 86 6.87 -8.66 1.19
CA PRO A 86 7.99 -8.23 2.03
C PRO A 86 7.76 -6.81 2.57
N THR A 87 8.02 -6.60 3.86
CA THR A 87 7.75 -5.33 4.56
C THR A 87 8.41 -4.12 3.87
N GLU A 88 9.61 -4.31 3.31
CA GLU A 88 10.34 -3.29 2.56
C GLU A 88 9.69 -2.92 1.22
N LYS A 89 8.71 -3.69 0.76
CA LYS A 89 7.93 -3.44 -0.45
C LYS A 89 6.52 -2.88 -0.18
N ILE A 90 6.21 -2.59 1.08
CA ILE A 90 4.94 -1.98 1.46
C ILE A 90 5.13 -0.47 1.70
N VAL A 91 4.18 0.32 1.20
CA VAL A 91 3.98 1.72 1.57
C VAL A 91 2.72 1.80 2.43
N LEU A 92 2.86 2.26 3.66
CA LEU A 92 1.77 2.43 4.60
C LEU A 92 1.34 3.89 4.63
N ASP A 93 0.07 4.16 4.35
CA ASP A 93 -0.51 5.50 4.39
C ASP A 93 -1.97 5.50 4.87
N SER A 94 -2.62 6.65 4.86
CA SER A 94 -3.99 6.74 5.36
C SER A 94 -5.06 6.76 4.27
N ASP A 95 -4.82 7.42 3.15
CA ASP A 95 -5.83 7.77 2.13
C ASP A 95 -7.15 8.34 2.72
N LEU A 96 -7.05 8.94 3.92
CA LEU A 96 -8.16 9.55 4.65
C LEU A 96 -8.24 11.06 4.34
N GLY A 97 -9.39 11.66 4.65
CA GLY A 97 -9.68 13.08 4.40
C GLY A 97 -11.08 13.28 3.87
N GLN A 98 -11.81 12.21 3.59
CA GLN A 98 -13.21 12.28 3.20
C GLN A 98 -14.07 12.67 4.43
N LYS A 99 -15.00 13.60 4.23
CA LYS A 99 -15.84 14.17 5.30
C LYS A 99 -16.57 13.14 6.18
N VAL A 100 -16.86 11.96 5.62
CA VAL A 100 -17.61 10.91 6.33
C VAL A 100 -16.73 10.01 7.20
N ASN A 101 -15.44 10.03 6.99
CA ASN A 101 -14.47 9.19 7.70
C ASN A 101 -13.88 9.89 8.92
N VAL A 102 -13.16 9.12 9.72
CA VAL A 102 -12.31 9.64 10.78
C VAL A 102 -11.22 10.56 10.18
N ASP A 103 -10.72 11.50 10.97
CA ASP A 103 -9.60 12.34 10.50
C ASP A 103 -8.32 11.51 10.23
N PRO A 104 -7.44 11.99 9.32
CA PRO A 104 -6.27 11.21 8.89
C PRO A 104 -5.32 10.81 10.01
N ILE A 105 -5.12 11.65 11.01
CA ILE A 105 -4.19 11.38 12.12
C ILE A 105 -4.75 10.27 13.00
N THR A 106 -6.00 10.42 13.43
CA THR A 106 -6.69 9.43 14.26
C THR A 106 -6.81 8.09 13.54
N GLY A 107 -7.23 8.11 12.27
CA GLY A 107 -7.38 6.88 11.48
C GLY A 107 -6.06 6.17 11.23
N MET A 108 -4.99 6.90 10.96
CA MET A 108 -3.65 6.32 10.81
C MET A 108 -3.16 5.68 12.11
N LEU A 109 -3.38 6.32 13.27
CA LEU A 109 -3.04 5.76 14.58
C LEU A 109 -3.86 4.49 14.88
N GLN A 110 -5.16 4.49 14.57
CA GLN A 110 -6.00 3.30 14.73
C GLN A 110 -5.50 2.16 13.85
N PHE A 111 -5.12 2.45 12.61
CA PHE A 111 -4.61 1.44 11.68
C PHE A 111 -3.26 0.86 12.14
N ILE A 112 -2.33 1.70 12.58
CA ILE A 112 -1.04 1.26 13.14
C ILE A 112 -1.27 0.33 14.34
N ASN A 113 -2.15 0.71 15.27
CA ASN A 113 -2.47 -0.12 16.44
C ASN A 113 -3.10 -1.46 16.01
N LEU A 114 -4.02 -1.44 15.04
CA LEU A 114 -4.61 -2.67 14.51
C LEU A 114 -3.53 -3.60 13.94
N LEU A 115 -2.60 -3.08 13.15
CA LEU A 115 -1.51 -3.88 12.58
C LEU A 115 -0.60 -4.48 13.67
N ALA A 116 -0.28 -3.70 14.70
CA ALA A 116 0.53 -4.16 15.82
C ALA A 116 -0.20 -5.20 16.67
N ASP A 117 -1.44 -4.92 17.07
CA ASP A 117 -2.19 -5.73 18.04
C ASP A 117 -2.71 -7.05 17.42
N GLN A 118 -3.18 -7.02 16.18
CA GLN A 118 -3.76 -8.20 15.52
C GLN A 118 -2.74 -9.05 14.76
N PHE A 119 -1.73 -8.39 14.14
CA PHE A 119 -0.80 -9.09 13.24
C PHE A 119 0.65 -9.06 13.75
N GLY A 120 0.90 -8.51 14.94
CA GLY A 120 2.22 -8.52 15.56
C GLY A 120 3.28 -7.69 14.82
N ILE A 121 2.85 -6.70 14.02
CA ILE A 121 3.78 -5.84 13.28
C ILE A 121 4.53 -4.94 14.27
N THR A 122 5.85 -4.99 14.21
CA THR A 122 6.72 -4.25 15.13
C THR A 122 6.80 -2.76 14.79
N GLU A 123 7.19 -1.93 15.76
CA GLU A 123 7.45 -0.51 15.54
C GLU A 123 8.49 -0.29 14.43
N GLU A 124 9.50 -1.15 14.34
CA GLU A 124 10.51 -1.06 13.28
C GLU A 124 9.92 -1.28 11.90
N GLN A 125 9.02 -2.26 11.75
CA GLN A 125 8.30 -2.54 10.50
C GLN A 125 7.33 -1.40 10.15
N ILE A 126 6.61 -0.85 11.13
CA ILE A 126 5.76 0.33 10.94
C ILE A 126 6.59 1.53 10.45
N ASN A 127 7.73 1.80 11.10
CA ASN A 127 8.64 2.87 10.67
C ASN A 127 9.22 2.64 9.27
N LEU A 128 9.49 1.38 8.91
CA LEU A 128 9.95 1.05 7.56
C LEU A 128 8.87 1.38 6.52
N MET A 129 7.67 0.83 6.69
CA MET A 129 6.55 0.97 5.74
C MET A 129 5.99 2.39 5.66
N GLY A 130 5.84 3.08 6.81
CA GLY A 130 5.15 4.37 6.89
C GLY A 130 6.06 5.59 6.84
N LYS A 131 7.40 5.40 6.94
CA LYS A 131 8.35 6.52 6.98
C LYS A 131 9.54 6.31 6.03
N LYS A 132 10.33 5.27 6.23
CA LYS A 132 11.59 5.09 5.49
C LYS A 132 11.33 4.78 4.01
N THR A 133 10.43 3.84 3.71
CA THR A 133 10.09 3.50 2.33
C THR A 133 9.47 4.68 1.57
N PRO A 134 8.46 5.41 2.10
CA PRO A 134 7.98 6.65 1.46
C PRO A 134 9.06 7.72 1.30
N ALA A 135 9.92 7.95 2.30
CA ALA A 135 11.00 8.93 2.21
C ALA A 135 11.98 8.58 1.07
N MET A 136 12.43 7.32 1.00
CA MET A 136 13.29 6.82 -0.06
C MET A 136 12.63 6.99 -1.46
N LEU A 137 11.35 6.66 -1.59
CA LEU A 137 10.63 6.86 -2.86
C LEU A 137 10.58 8.33 -3.28
N LEU A 138 10.42 9.24 -2.32
CA LEU A 138 10.39 10.69 -2.56
C LEU A 138 11.77 11.34 -2.64
N GLY A 139 12.85 10.60 -2.36
CA GLY A 139 14.22 11.15 -2.34
C GLY A 139 14.44 12.12 -1.18
N LEU A 140 13.89 11.82 0.00
CA LEU A 140 13.98 12.61 1.24
C LEU A 140 14.97 12.01 2.26
N ASP A 141 16.01 11.35 1.80
CA ASP A 141 17.04 10.69 2.63
C ASP A 141 17.93 11.70 3.36
#